data_f139d2fab827af93f7d9c49f7739ca7b
#
_entry.id   f139d2fab827af93f7d9c49f7739ca7b
#
_cell.length_a   1.000
_cell.length_b   1.000
_cell.length_c   1.000
_cell.angle_alpha   90.00
_cell.angle_beta   90.00
_cell.angle_gamma   90.00
#
_symmetry.space_group_name_H-M   'P 1'
#
loop_
_entity.id
_entity.type
_entity.pdbx_description
1 polymer ?
#
loop_
_entity_poly.entity_id
_entity_poly.type
_entity_poly.pdbx_seq_one_letter_code
_entity_poly.pdbx_strand_id
1 'polypeptide(L)'
;MIKIIIGKSEARLGCPDPTQDLELNTKNRDAAIQAEHIQYGPLNLADDEYWVKAAEHWNTEPEVAKKSRCGNCIAFDVSPRMKKCLPGPVSEPIEDEDGHLGYCWMHHFKCHSARTCYTWAAGGPISKNKVSNEWQEKGDKE
;
A
#
# COMPACT_ATOMS: atom_id res chain seq x y z
N MET A 1 -30.42 -14.24 -5.66
CA MET A 1 -29.89 -14.58 -5.31
C MET A 1 -29.40 -14.75 -4.76
N ILE A 2 -29.28 -14.63 -4.80
CA ILE A 2 -28.69 -14.80 -4.27
C ILE A 2 -27.90 -14.87 -4.19
N LYS A 3 -27.69 -14.68 -4.45
CA LYS A 3 -26.67 -14.76 -4.46
C LYS A 3 -26.02 -15.14 -3.92
N ILE A 4 -26.02 -15.40 -3.75
CA ILE A 4 -25.45 -15.77 -3.14
C ILE A 4 -24.69 -15.94 -2.73
N ILE A 5 -24.63 -15.95 -2.59
CA ILE A 5 -23.79 -16.00 -2.18
C ILE A 5 -22.93 -16.66 -1.94
N ILE A 6 -23.10 -17.13 -2.18
CA ILE A 6 -22.18 -17.72 -1.93
C ILE A 6 -21.02 -17.48 -1.90
N GLY A 7 -20.89 -17.54 -2.08
CA GLY A 7 -19.74 -17.35 -2.32
C GLY A 7 -19.07 -16.57 -1.61
N LYS A 8 -19.12 -16.61 -0.73
CA LYS A 8 -18.36 -15.92 0.16
C LYS A 8 -16.95 -16.24 0.07
N SER A 9 -16.57 -16.71 -1.04
CA SER A 9 -15.18 -16.98 -1.33
C SER A 9 -14.45 -15.68 -1.58
N GLU A 10 -13.19 -15.78 -1.85
CA GLU A 10 -12.36 -14.64 -2.22
C GLU A 10 -12.91 -13.89 -3.39
N ALA A 11 -13.53 -14.59 -4.32
CA ALA A 11 -14.08 -13.97 -5.51
C ALA A 11 -15.15 -12.94 -5.15
N ARG A 12 -15.84 -13.13 -4.04
CA ARG A 12 -16.86 -12.20 -3.61
C ARG A 12 -16.26 -10.84 -3.22
N LEU A 13 -15.07 -10.86 -2.63
CA LEU A 13 -14.44 -9.62 -2.22
C LEU A 13 -13.94 -8.80 -3.42
N GLY A 14 -13.45 -9.49 -4.42
CA GLY A 14 -12.97 -8.83 -5.60
C GLY A 14 -11.75 -7.94 -5.34
N CYS A 15 -11.39 -7.17 -6.35
CA CYS A 15 -10.29 -6.23 -6.24
C CYS A 15 -10.79 -4.93 -5.60
N PRO A 16 -10.00 -4.31 -4.71
CA PRO A 16 -10.36 -2.99 -4.18
C PRO A 16 -10.50 -1.99 -5.31
N ASP A 17 -11.47 -1.10 -5.20
CA ASP A 17 -11.77 -0.14 -6.26
C ASP A 17 -10.54 0.64 -6.76
N PRO A 18 -9.65 1.15 -5.89
CA PRO A 18 -8.49 1.89 -6.39
C PRO A 18 -7.57 1.10 -7.31
N THR A 19 -7.56 -0.23 -7.21
CA THR A 19 -6.71 -1.04 -8.10
C THR A 19 -7.25 -1.07 -9.51
N GLN A 20 -8.55 -0.76 -9.70
CA GLN A 20 -9.21 -0.83 -11.00
C GLN A 20 -9.64 0.54 -11.53
N ASP A 21 -9.51 1.58 -10.74
CA ASP A 21 -9.93 2.94 -11.09
C ASP A 21 -8.74 3.88 -10.98
N LEU A 22 -8.20 4.28 -12.12
CA LEU A 22 -7.00 5.13 -12.17
C LEU A 22 -7.23 6.47 -11.47
N GLU A 23 -8.39 7.10 -11.70
CA GLU A 23 -8.68 8.38 -11.07
C GLU A 23 -8.68 8.27 -9.55
N LEU A 24 -9.34 7.25 -9.03
CA LEU A 24 -9.44 7.04 -7.60
C LEU A 24 -8.06 6.74 -7.01
N ASN A 25 -7.28 5.88 -7.68
CA ASN A 25 -5.94 5.56 -7.23
C ASN A 25 -5.06 6.80 -7.16
N THR A 26 -5.12 7.63 -8.19
CA THR A 26 -4.32 8.86 -8.25
C THR A 26 -4.76 9.86 -7.18
N LYS A 27 -6.07 10.00 -6.99
CA LYS A 27 -6.60 10.88 -5.97
C LYS A 27 -6.11 10.48 -4.58
N ASN A 28 -6.18 9.18 -4.28
CA ASN A 28 -5.76 8.67 -2.97
C ASN A 28 -4.25 8.83 -2.79
N ARG A 29 -3.47 8.57 -3.84
CA ARG A 29 -2.03 8.75 -3.79
C ARG A 29 -1.66 10.21 -3.54
N ASP A 30 -2.28 11.12 -4.27
CA ASP A 30 -1.99 12.56 -4.11
C ASP A 30 -2.36 13.03 -2.72
N ALA A 31 -3.46 12.54 -2.17
CA ALA A 31 -3.86 12.87 -0.81
C ALA A 31 -2.81 12.40 0.20
N ALA A 32 -2.26 11.18 -0.02
CA ALA A 32 -1.22 10.65 0.86
C ALA A 32 0.07 11.45 0.78
N ILE A 33 0.40 11.96 -0.41
CA ILE A 33 1.59 12.79 -0.59
C ILE A 33 1.43 14.13 0.14
N GLN A 34 0.24 14.73 0.05
CA GLN A 34 -0.01 16.07 0.57
C GLN A 34 -0.32 16.13 2.06
N ALA A 35 -0.87 15.07 2.62
CA ALA A 35 -1.27 15.07 4.03
C ALA A 35 -0.05 15.11 4.94
N GLU A 36 -0.02 16.06 5.87
CA GLU A 36 1.12 16.23 6.78
C GLU A 36 1.40 14.98 7.61
N HIS A 37 0.36 14.25 7.97
CA HIS A 37 0.53 13.08 8.83
C HIS A 37 0.86 11.80 8.04
N ILE A 38 0.85 11.85 6.72
CA ILE A 38 1.12 10.68 5.90
C ILE A 38 2.43 10.81 5.13
N GLN A 39 2.60 11.90 4.38
CA GLN A 39 3.84 12.20 3.63
C GLN A 39 4.38 11.00 2.86
N TYR A 40 3.55 10.45 1.95
CA TYR A 40 4.00 9.37 1.10
C TYR A 40 5.21 9.87 0.29
N GLY A 41 6.33 9.18 0.43
CA GLY A 41 7.62 9.73 0.05
C GLY A 41 8.34 9.06 -1.09
N PRO A 42 9.54 9.51 -1.37
CA PRO A 42 10.23 9.24 -2.63
C PRO A 42 10.84 7.84 -2.70
N LEU A 43 11.13 7.42 -3.94
CA LEU A 43 11.92 6.20 -4.19
C LEU A 43 13.37 6.40 -3.80
N ASN A 44 13.84 7.64 -3.85
CA ASN A 44 15.25 7.95 -3.74
C ASN A 44 15.73 7.99 -2.29
N LEU A 45 16.57 7.03 -1.92
CA LEU A 45 17.15 6.97 -0.58
C LEU A 45 18.15 8.10 -0.33
N ALA A 46 18.59 8.77 -1.38
CA ALA A 46 19.50 9.90 -1.25
C ALA A 46 18.78 11.22 -0.99
N ASP A 47 17.46 11.22 -0.90
CA ASP A 47 16.70 12.40 -0.53
C ASP A 47 16.80 12.60 0.98
N ASP A 48 17.92 13.12 1.41
CA ASP A 48 18.21 13.27 2.84
C ASP A 48 17.21 14.15 3.57
N GLU A 49 16.68 15.16 2.90
CA GLU A 49 15.70 16.04 3.53
C GLU A 49 14.48 15.25 3.99
N TYR A 50 13.97 14.41 3.11
CA TYR A 50 12.81 13.59 3.44
C TYR A 50 13.12 12.64 4.61
N TRP A 51 14.26 11.94 4.52
CA TRP A 51 14.58 10.92 5.51
C TRP A 51 14.91 11.50 6.87
N VAL A 52 15.50 12.71 6.91
CA VAL A 52 15.73 13.40 8.17
C VAL A 52 14.39 13.72 8.84
N LYS A 53 13.43 14.24 8.07
CA LYS A 53 12.11 14.56 8.61
C LYS A 53 11.36 13.32 9.07
N ALA A 54 11.44 12.24 8.31
CA ALA A 54 10.82 10.98 8.70
C ALA A 54 11.43 10.44 9.99
N ALA A 55 12.74 10.53 10.11
CA ALA A 55 13.43 10.08 11.32
C ALA A 55 12.98 10.88 12.54
N GLU A 56 12.81 12.18 12.38
CA GLU A 56 12.30 13.02 13.46
C GLU A 56 10.90 12.61 13.86
N HIS A 57 10.05 12.36 12.86
CA HIS A 57 8.68 11.94 13.11
C HIS A 57 8.62 10.63 13.88
N TRP A 58 9.49 9.68 13.55
CA TRP A 58 9.53 8.38 14.21
C TRP A 58 10.47 8.36 15.44
N ASN A 59 11.09 9.48 15.75
CA ASN A 59 12.03 9.60 16.86
C ASN A 59 13.16 8.58 16.75
N THR A 60 13.83 8.57 15.61
CA THR A 60 14.91 7.63 15.32
C THR A 60 15.96 8.32 14.44
N GLU A 61 16.97 7.54 14.01
CA GLU A 61 18.02 8.04 13.13
C GLU A 61 17.64 7.86 11.67
N PRO A 62 18.13 8.72 10.75
CA PRO A 62 17.82 8.58 9.33
C PRO A 62 18.15 7.20 8.76
N GLU A 63 19.26 6.60 9.19
CA GLU A 63 19.65 5.29 8.70
C GLU A 63 18.64 4.22 9.07
N VAL A 64 18.02 4.34 10.24
CA VAL A 64 16.98 3.42 10.67
C VAL A 64 15.68 3.70 9.91
N ALA A 65 15.36 4.98 9.73
CA ALA A 65 14.16 5.37 8.98
C ALA A 65 14.17 4.80 7.57
N LYS A 66 15.32 4.79 6.92
CA LYS A 66 15.45 4.27 5.55
C LYS A 66 15.13 2.80 5.42
N LYS A 67 15.09 2.06 6.51
CA LYS A 67 14.73 0.65 6.51
C LYS A 67 13.22 0.44 6.60
N SER A 68 12.48 1.47 6.96
CA SER A 68 11.02 1.40 7.16
C SER A 68 10.33 1.84 5.89
N ARG A 69 9.99 0.88 5.04
CA ARG A 69 9.42 1.14 3.71
C ARG A 69 8.14 0.37 3.49
N CYS A 70 7.38 0.79 2.47
CA CYS A 70 6.12 0.12 2.15
C CYS A 70 6.30 -1.39 2.02
N GLY A 71 7.42 -1.83 1.44
CA GLY A 71 7.68 -3.26 1.22
C GLY A 71 7.70 -4.10 2.48
N ASN A 72 7.89 -3.50 3.66
CA ASN A 72 7.79 -4.23 4.92
C ASN A 72 6.75 -3.64 5.86
N CYS A 73 5.83 -2.85 5.31
CA CYS A 73 4.73 -2.26 6.07
C CYS A 73 3.61 -3.28 6.27
N ILE A 74 3.00 -3.28 7.45
CA ILE A 74 1.92 -4.21 7.75
C ILE A 74 0.71 -4.08 6.85
N ALA A 75 0.51 -2.91 6.24
CA ALA A 75 -0.62 -2.65 5.36
C ALA A 75 -0.32 -2.88 3.87
N PHE A 76 0.90 -3.27 3.53
CA PHE A 76 1.32 -3.45 2.14
C PHE A 76 0.98 -4.85 1.66
N ASP A 77 0.05 -4.95 0.73
CA ASP A 77 -0.51 -6.23 0.29
C ASP A 77 0.08 -6.69 -1.03
N VAL A 78 0.82 -7.79 -0.98
CA VAL A 78 1.36 -8.47 -2.15
C VAL A 78 0.95 -9.95 -2.15
N SER A 79 -0.19 -10.25 -1.54
CA SER A 79 -0.75 -11.60 -1.54
C SER A 79 -1.05 -12.04 -2.97
N PRO A 80 -1.15 -13.36 -3.21
CA PRO A 80 -1.47 -13.84 -4.56
C PRO A 80 -2.74 -13.24 -5.15
N ARG A 81 -3.79 -13.08 -4.33
CA ARG A 81 -5.02 -12.46 -4.82
C ARG A 81 -4.81 -11.00 -5.20
N MET A 82 -4.04 -10.27 -4.41
CA MET A 82 -3.78 -8.86 -4.68
C MET A 82 -2.90 -8.69 -5.91
N LYS A 83 -1.94 -9.59 -6.10
CA LYS A 83 -1.09 -9.53 -7.30
C LYS A 83 -1.90 -9.63 -8.59
N LYS A 84 -3.03 -10.30 -8.55
CA LYS A 84 -3.92 -10.37 -9.71
C LYS A 84 -4.68 -9.06 -9.93
N CYS A 85 -4.83 -8.26 -8.90
CA CYS A 85 -5.52 -6.98 -8.97
C CYS A 85 -4.61 -5.83 -9.42
N LEU A 86 -3.31 -5.95 -9.19
CA LEU A 86 -2.38 -4.88 -9.48
C LEU A 86 -2.28 -4.50 -10.96
N PRO A 87 -2.29 -5.44 -11.92
CA PRO A 87 -2.33 -5.05 -13.33
C PRO A 87 -3.67 -4.37 -13.61
N GLY A 88 -3.61 -3.14 -14.00
CA GLY A 88 -4.81 -2.35 -14.26
C GLY A 88 -4.39 -1.04 -14.84
N PRO A 89 -5.29 -0.06 -14.84
CA PRO A 89 -5.01 1.24 -15.46
C PRO A 89 -4.10 2.09 -14.59
N VAL A 90 -2.86 1.67 -14.38
CA VAL A 90 -1.89 2.38 -13.56
C VAL A 90 -0.64 2.63 -14.40
N SER A 91 -0.06 3.81 -14.22
CA SER A 91 1.08 4.23 -15.03
C SER A 91 2.40 3.63 -14.59
N GLU A 92 2.54 3.21 -13.34
CA GLU A 92 3.80 2.65 -12.87
C GLU A 92 3.91 1.17 -13.19
N PRO A 93 5.11 0.67 -13.52
CA PRO A 93 5.28 -0.75 -13.75
C PRO A 93 5.08 -1.53 -12.46
N ILE A 94 4.58 -2.77 -12.58
CA ILE A 94 4.33 -3.62 -11.41
C ILE A 94 5.65 -3.97 -10.74
N GLU A 95 6.67 -4.22 -11.54
CA GLU A 95 8.01 -4.47 -11.02
C GLU A 95 9.02 -3.61 -11.78
N ASP A 96 10.02 -3.12 -11.07
CA ASP A 96 11.12 -2.39 -11.68
C ASP A 96 12.40 -2.70 -10.89
N GLU A 97 13.52 -2.08 -11.26
CA GLU A 97 14.80 -2.38 -10.63
C GLU A 97 14.87 -1.95 -9.16
N ASP A 98 13.97 -1.08 -8.73
CA ASP A 98 13.97 -0.58 -7.35
C ASP A 98 13.01 -1.36 -6.44
N GLY A 99 12.09 -2.12 -7.01
CA GLY A 99 11.13 -2.87 -6.22
C GLY A 99 9.88 -3.24 -7.00
N HIS A 100 8.74 -3.21 -6.33
CA HIS A 100 7.49 -3.65 -6.94
C HIS A 100 6.29 -2.92 -6.33
N LEU A 101 5.16 -2.97 -7.04
CA LEU A 101 3.91 -2.41 -6.53
C LEU A 101 3.22 -3.38 -5.60
N GLY A 102 2.47 -2.84 -4.67
CA GLY A 102 1.55 -3.55 -3.81
C GLY A 102 0.39 -2.61 -3.51
N TYR A 103 -0.54 -3.06 -2.71
CA TYR A 103 -1.71 -2.25 -2.35
C TYR A 103 -1.64 -1.83 -0.89
N CYS A 104 -1.84 -0.54 -0.63
CA CYS A 104 -1.84 -0.02 0.74
C CYS A 104 -3.27 0.04 1.28
N TRP A 105 -3.56 -0.77 2.30
CA TRP A 105 -4.89 -0.78 2.92
C TRP A 105 -5.15 0.40 3.84
N MET A 106 -4.09 1.11 4.26
CA MET A 106 -4.27 2.30 5.09
C MET A 106 -4.76 3.49 4.29
N HIS A 107 -4.18 3.68 3.10
CA HIS A 107 -4.47 4.88 2.30
C HIS A 107 -5.14 4.56 0.97
N HIS A 108 -5.40 3.27 0.70
CA HIS A 108 -6.22 2.81 -0.42
C HIS A 108 -5.70 3.25 -1.79
N PHE A 109 -4.44 2.90 -2.06
CA PHE A 109 -3.86 3.11 -3.38
C PHE A 109 -2.73 2.12 -3.61
N LYS A 110 -2.36 1.95 -4.89
CA LYS A 110 -1.21 1.12 -5.24
C LYS A 110 0.05 1.89 -4.88
N CYS A 111 0.87 1.32 -4.00
CA CYS A 111 2.10 1.97 -3.56
C CYS A 111 3.31 1.14 -3.94
N HIS A 112 4.48 1.76 -3.93
CA HIS A 112 5.73 1.11 -4.33
C HIS A 112 6.51 0.66 -3.11
N SER A 113 7.08 -0.54 -3.18
CA SER A 113 7.78 -1.15 -2.05
C SER A 113 8.96 -0.34 -1.53
N ALA A 114 9.60 0.45 -2.38
CA ALA A 114 10.77 1.23 -1.98
C ALA A 114 10.42 2.60 -1.39
N ARG A 115 9.15 2.99 -1.42
CA ARG A 115 8.71 4.26 -0.82
C ARG A 115 8.29 4.01 0.62
N THR A 116 7.93 5.08 1.31
CA THR A 116 7.43 4.98 2.69
C THR A 116 6.42 6.11 2.96
N CYS A 117 5.85 6.10 4.14
CA CYS A 117 5.05 7.22 4.62
C CYS A 117 5.14 7.26 6.15
N TYR A 118 4.70 8.36 6.74
CA TYR A 118 4.82 8.54 8.19
C TYR A 118 3.95 7.56 9.00
N THR A 119 2.95 6.95 8.38
CA THR A 119 2.09 5.98 9.05
C THR A 119 2.61 4.54 8.96
N TRP A 120 3.82 4.36 8.43
CA TRP A 120 4.44 3.04 8.31
C TRP A 120 4.38 2.28 9.65
N ALA A 121 4.08 0.99 9.57
CA ALA A 121 4.05 0.12 10.74
C ALA A 121 4.68 -1.22 10.40
N ALA A 122 5.44 -1.76 11.34
CA ALA A 122 6.13 -3.02 11.15
C ALA A 122 5.17 -4.20 11.12
N GLY A 123 5.60 -5.28 10.50
CA GLY A 123 4.83 -6.53 10.50
C GLY A 123 4.45 -7.04 9.12
N GLY A 124 4.77 -6.30 8.07
CA GLY A 124 4.43 -6.72 6.71
C GLY A 124 5.60 -7.31 5.98
N PRO A 125 5.40 -7.55 4.69
CA PRO A 125 4.18 -7.26 3.96
C PRO A 125 3.10 -8.33 4.15
N ILE A 126 1.91 -8.08 3.62
CA ILE A 126 0.84 -9.07 3.59
C ILE A 126 1.10 -10.02 2.44
N SER A 127 1.35 -11.28 2.75
CA SER A 127 1.71 -12.26 1.72
C SER A 127 0.71 -13.40 1.59
N LYS A 128 -0.32 -13.43 2.45
CA LYS A 128 -1.32 -14.50 2.45
C LYS A 128 -2.70 -13.96 2.15
N ASN A 129 -3.43 -14.68 1.31
CA ASN A 129 -4.79 -14.29 0.94
C ASN A 129 -5.71 -14.13 2.16
N LYS A 130 -5.54 -14.98 3.15
CA LYS A 130 -6.36 -14.89 4.36
C LYS A 130 -6.22 -13.53 5.04
N VAL A 131 -5.00 -13.07 5.20
CA VAL A 131 -4.74 -11.78 5.84
C VAL A 131 -5.26 -10.65 4.97
N SER A 132 -5.03 -10.75 3.66
CA SER A 132 -5.54 -9.77 2.70
C SER A 132 -7.05 -9.64 2.80
N ASN A 133 -7.76 -10.76 2.85
CA ASN A 133 -9.22 -10.78 2.98
C ASN A 133 -9.67 -10.13 4.29
N GLU A 134 -8.94 -10.38 5.36
CA GLU A 134 -9.27 -9.78 6.66
C GLU A 134 -9.16 -8.25 6.63
N TRP A 135 -8.14 -7.73 5.97
CA TRP A 135 -8.00 -6.30 5.82
C TRP A 135 -9.16 -5.70 5.02
N GLN A 136 -9.51 -6.35 3.92
CA GLN A 136 -10.60 -5.85 3.08
C GLN A 136 -11.94 -5.91 3.80
N GLU A 137 -12.21 -6.99 4.51
CA GLU A 137 -13.46 -7.12 5.25
C GLU A 137 -13.59 -6.04 6.33
N LYS A 138 -12.52 -5.70 7.01
CA LYS A 138 -12.54 -4.63 7.99
C LYS A 138 -12.86 -3.29 7.36
N GLY A 139 -12.25 -3.01 6.21
CA GLY A 139 -12.51 -1.78 5.49
C GLY A 139 -13.95 -1.68 5.03
N ASP A 140 -14.47 -2.78 4.51
CA ASP A 140 -15.84 -2.80 3.99
C ASP A 140 -16.88 -2.58 5.08
N LYS A 141 -16.55 -2.91 6.31
CA LYS A 141 -17.46 -2.71 7.43
C LYS A 141 -17.46 -1.29 7.98
N GLU A 142 -16.46 -0.54 7.64
CA GLU A 142 -16.35 0.84 8.06
C GLU A 142 -16.96 1.79 7.05
#